data_709a2acc53fdc87a7219c608d623d41d
#
_entry.id   709a2acc53fdc87a7219c608d623d41d
#
_cell.length_a   1.000
_cell.length_b   1.000
_cell.length_c   1.000
_cell.angle_alpha   90.00
_cell.angle_beta   90.00
_cell.angle_gamma   90.00
#
_symmetry.space_group_name_H-M   'P 1'
#
loop_
_entity.id
_entity.type
_entity.pdbx_description
1 polymer ?
#
loop_
_entity_poly.entity_id
_entity_poly.type
_entity_poly.pdbx_seq_one_letter_code
_entity_poly.pdbx_strand_id
1 'polypeptide(L)' 'MRTAARLLQVVDLLFARPVVGVTQVVLALDVSFQAAARHVDTLVAEGVLREITGQARGRLYRADAILRAIEAPLT' A
#
# COMPACT_ATOMS: atom_id res chain seq x y z
N MET A 1 -13.31 -13.69 -4.40
CA MET A 1 -12.57 -13.66 -3.13
C MET A 1 -12.41 -12.23 -2.65
N ARG A 2 -12.92 -11.95 -1.48
CA ARG A 2 -12.92 -10.59 -0.94
C ARG A 2 -11.51 -10.05 -0.69
N THR A 3 -10.62 -10.91 -0.18
CA THR A 3 -9.25 -10.50 0.11
C THR A 3 -8.52 -10.05 -1.15
N ALA A 4 -8.65 -10.80 -2.23
CA ALA A 4 -8.00 -10.43 -3.49
C ALA A 4 -8.55 -9.11 -4.03
N ALA A 5 -9.87 -8.89 -3.94
CA ALA A 5 -10.48 -7.64 -4.37
C ALA A 5 -9.98 -6.46 -3.54
N ARG A 6 -9.84 -6.63 -2.22
CA ARG A 6 -9.33 -5.57 -1.35
C ARG A 6 -7.87 -5.26 -1.66
N LEU A 7 -7.05 -6.29 -1.89
CA LEU A 7 -5.65 -6.07 -2.25
C LEU A 7 -5.53 -5.30 -3.58
N LEU A 8 -6.37 -5.61 -4.56
CA LEU A 8 -6.39 -4.87 -5.81
C LEU A 8 -6.78 -3.41 -5.59
N GLN A 9 -7.72 -3.13 -4.68
CA GLN A 9 -8.08 -1.76 -4.33
C GLN A 9 -6.90 -1.01 -3.72
N VAL A 10 -6.10 -1.67 -2.88
CA VAL A 10 -4.90 -1.05 -2.32
C VAL A 10 -3.89 -0.75 -3.43
N VAL A 11 -3.69 -1.67 -4.36
CA VAL A 11 -2.79 -1.45 -5.50
C VAL A 11 -3.25 -0.25 -6.33
N ASP A 12 -4.55 -0.14 -6.60
CA ASP A 12 -5.09 1.02 -7.31
C ASP A 12 -4.82 2.33 -6.56
N LEU A 13 -4.99 2.32 -5.24
CA LEU A 13 -4.67 3.46 -4.40
C LEU A 13 -3.19 3.86 -4.54
N LEU A 14 -2.30 2.86 -4.59
CA LEU A 14 -0.87 3.10 -4.67
C LEU A 14 -0.45 3.73 -5.99
N PHE A 15 -1.15 3.48 -7.09
CA PHE A 15 -0.89 4.18 -8.34
C PHE A 15 -1.20 5.67 -8.22
N ALA A 16 -2.21 6.03 -7.44
CA ALA A 16 -2.53 7.44 -7.18
C ALA A 16 -1.65 8.03 -6.09
N ARG A 17 -1.29 7.23 -5.09
CA ARG A 17 -0.51 7.65 -3.92
C ARG A 17 0.53 6.59 -3.57
N PRO A 18 1.73 6.67 -4.16
CA PRO A 18 2.75 5.63 -3.95
C PRO A 18 3.31 5.58 -2.52
N VAL A 19 3.06 6.60 -1.71
CA VAL A 19 3.42 6.62 -0.29
C VAL A 19 2.14 6.72 0.53
N VAL A 20 1.89 5.74 1.39
CA VAL A 20 0.65 5.66 2.17
C VAL A 20 0.94 5.22 3.60
N GLY A 21 0.07 5.66 4.51
CA GLY A 21 -0.02 5.08 5.85
C GLY A 21 -1.25 4.17 5.94
N VAL A 22 -1.35 3.42 7.02
CA VAL A 22 -2.50 2.52 7.24
C VAL A 22 -3.82 3.30 7.26
N THR A 23 -3.81 4.50 7.86
CA THR A 23 -5.02 5.34 7.93
C THR A 23 -5.58 5.67 6.55
N GLN A 24 -4.71 5.91 5.58
CA GLN A 24 -5.16 6.21 4.22
C GLN A 24 -5.82 5.00 3.57
N VAL A 25 -5.33 3.80 3.87
CA VAL A 25 -5.95 2.57 3.41
C VAL A 25 -7.33 2.39 4.06
N VAL A 26 -7.44 2.67 5.36
CA VAL A 26 -8.74 2.65 6.05
C VAL A 26 -9.74 3.53 5.33
N LEU A 27 -9.36 4.77 5.06
CA LEU A 27 -10.27 5.74 4.44
C LEU A 27 -10.62 5.36 3.00
N ALA A 28 -9.65 4.89 2.24
CA ALA A 28 -9.85 4.59 0.83
C ALA A 28 -10.71 3.33 0.62
N LEU A 29 -10.54 2.32 1.48
CA LEU A 29 -11.21 1.04 1.32
C LEU A 29 -12.44 0.89 2.22
N ASP A 30 -12.65 1.83 3.14
CA ASP A 30 -13.73 1.77 4.11
C ASP A 30 -13.70 0.46 4.90
N VAL A 31 -12.55 0.14 5.44
CA VAL A 31 -12.33 -1.07 6.24
C VAL A 31 -11.84 -0.68 7.63
N SER A 32 -11.81 -1.65 8.56
CA SER A 32 -11.27 -1.42 9.89
C SER A 32 -9.75 -1.17 9.81
N PHE A 33 -9.21 -0.55 10.86
CA PHE A 33 -7.76 -0.35 10.96
C PHE A 33 -7.04 -1.70 10.94
N GLN A 34 -7.57 -2.71 11.64
CA GLN A 34 -6.95 -4.02 11.68
C GLN A 34 -6.92 -4.68 10.30
N ALA A 35 -8.01 -4.57 9.54
CA ALA A 35 -8.05 -5.11 8.18
C ALA A 35 -7.08 -4.38 7.27
N ALA A 36 -7.03 -3.05 7.36
CA ALA A 36 -6.10 -2.25 6.58
C ALA A 36 -4.66 -2.62 6.90
N ALA A 37 -4.33 -2.75 8.17
CA ALA A 37 -2.98 -3.15 8.60
C ALA A 37 -2.59 -4.51 8.04
N ARG A 38 -3.52 -5.47 8.03
CA ARG A 38 -3.25 -6.79 7.44
C ARG A 38 -2.99 -6.71 5.94
N HIS A 39 -3.74 -5.90 5.22
CA HIS A 39 -3.50 -5.72 3.78
C HIS A 39 -2.12 -5.10 3.54
N VAL A 40 -1.76 -4.10 4.32
CA VAL A 40 -0.43 -3.48 4.24
C VAL A 40 0.67 -4.51 4.53
N ASP A 41 0.51 -5.30 5.60
CA ASP A 41 1.49 -6.32 5.95
C ASP A 41 1.65 -7.37 4.84
N THR A 42 0.54 -7.77 4.22
CA THR A 42 0.58 -8.70 3.09
C THR A 42 1.39 -8.12 1.94
N LEU A 43 1.17 -6.85 1.62
CA LEU A 43 1.90 -6.21 0.52
C LEU A 43 3.37 -5.99 0.85
N VAL A 44 3.71 -5.76 2.12
CA VAL A 44 5.11 -5.71 2.55
C VAL A 44 5.76 -7.09 2.36
N ALA A 45 5.08 -8.15 2.79
CA ALA A 45 5.59 -9.51 2.64
C ALA A 45 5.79 -9.90 1.17
N GLU A 46 4.92 -9.42 0.30
CA GLU A 46 5.01 -9.68 -1.15
C GLU A 46 6.00 -8.76 -1.87
N GLY A 47 6.63 -7.83 -1.17
CA GLY A 47 7.61 -6.92 -1.76
C GLY A 47 7.00 -5.75 -2.53
N VAL A 48 5.70 -5.54 -2.44
CA VAL A 48 5.03 -4.41 -3.11
C VAL A 48 5.23 -3.11 -2.34
N LEU A 49 5.18 -3.19 -1.00
CA LEU A 49 5.37 -2.04 -0.13
C LEU A 49 6.62 -2.21 0.73
N ARG A 50 7.25 -1.10 1.03
CA ARG A 50 8.37 -1.05 1.96
C ARG A 50 8.13 0.06 2.98
N GLU A 51 8.25 -0.26 4.25
CA GLU A 51 8.13 0.72 5.32
C GLU A 51 9.36 1.64 5.30
N ILE A 52 9.15 2.94 5.32
CA ILE A 52 10.22 3.93 5.12
C ILE A 52 10.48 4.83 6.31
N THR A 53 9.70 4.71 7.39
CA THR A 53 9.82 5.63 8.53
C THR A 53 10.65 5.08 9.67
N GLY A 54 10.73 3.76 9.83
CA GLY A 54 11.47 3.12 10.90
C GLY A 54 10.92 3.37 12.29
N GLN A 55 9.64 3.76 12.42
CA GLN A 55 9.03 4.09 13.70
C GLN A 55 7.83 3.18 13.99
N ALA A 56 7.44 3.12 15.28
CA ALA A 56 6.37 2.25 15.73
C ALA A 56 4.98 2.80 15.40
N ARG A 57 4.86 4.12 15.29
CA ARG A 57 3.58 4.79 15.02
C ARG A 57 3.72 5.70 13.82
N GLY A 58 2.60 5.89 13.12
CA GLY A 58 2.59 6.75 11.96
C GLY A 58 3.48 6.25 10.84
N ARG A 59 3.62 4.93 10.72
CA ARG A 59 4.46 4.33 9.70
C ARG A 59 3.95 4.68 8.32
N LEU A 60 4.88 5.02 7.44
CA LEU A 60 4.59 5.23 6.03
C LEU A 60 5.25 4.12 5.22
N TYR A 61 4.59 3.76 4.14
CA TYR A 61 5.01 2.69 3.25
C TYR A 61 5.10 3.22 1.84
N ARG A 62 6.12 2.81 1.11
CA ARG A 62 6.34 3.24 -0.26
C ARG A 62 6.24 2.06 -1.20
N ALA A 63 5.54 2.26 -2.31
CA ALA A 63 5.38 1.25 -3.34
C ALA A 63 6.50 1.39 -4.37
N ASP A 64 7.69 0.89 -4.07
CA ASP A 64 8.87 1.08 -4.91
C ASP A 64 8.68 0.50 -6.32
N ALA A 65 8.07 -0.67 -6.42
CA ALA A 65 7.84 -1.30 -7.72
C ALA A 65 6.87 -0.47 -8.57
N ILE A 66 5.84 0.09 -7.94
CA ILE A 66 4.87 0.94 -8.64
C ILE A 66 5.52 2.25 -9.06
N LEU A 67 6.32 2.85 -8.18
CA LEU A 67 7.07 4.05 -8.53
C LEU A 67 7.99 3.81 -9.73
N ARG A 68 8.69 2.69 -9.75
CA ARG A 68 9.54 2.36 -10.88
C ARG A 68 8.72 2.20 -12.16
N ALA A 69 7.55 1.59 -12.08
CA ALA A 69 6.68 1.42 -13.24
C ALA A 69 6.17 2.76 -13.76
N ILE A 70 5.82 3.70 -12.86
CA ILE A 70 5.35 5.03 -13.24
C ILE A 70 6.48 5.87 -13.84
N GLU A 71 7.69 5.77 -13.29
CA GLU A 71 8.83 6.58 -13.68
C GLU A 71 9.63 5.97 -14.83
N ALA A 72 9.39 4.71 -15.18
CA ALA A 72 10.14 4.03 -16.21
C ALA A 72 9.99 4.75 -17.55
N PRO A 73 11.09 4.97 -18.29
CA PRO A 73 10.96 5.59 -19.59
C PRO A 73 10.25 4.65 -20.57
N LEU A 74 9.45 5.27 -21.42
CA LEU A 74 8.74 4.53 -22.48
C LEU A 74 9.70 4.34 -23.66
N THR A 75 10.32 3.20 -23.69
CA THR A 75 11.22 2.88 -24.81
C THR A 75 10.80 1.60 -25.49
#